data_4baf31f8b7fae6297bf7e5db6b06c59e
#
_entry.id   4baf31f8b7fae6297bf7e5db6b06c59e
#
_cell.length_a   1.000
_cell.length_b   1.000
_cell.length_c   1.000
_cell.angle_alpha   90.00
_cell.angle_beta   90.00
_cell.angle_gamma   90.00
#
_symmetry.space_group_name_H-M   'P 1'
#
loop_
_entity.id
_entity.type
_entity.pdbx_description
1 polymer ?
#
loop_
_entity_poly.entity_id
_entity_poly.type
_entity_poly.pdbx_seq_one_letter_code
_entity_poly.pdbx_strand_id
1 'polypeptide(L)'
;RAMAAEYSRELSAKVSVAQRRLAKMGYRQGAVAGYGLRRLLISADGEAKFLLRDGERKGLTTDRIVLVPGPLEETDTVRWMFEQYLEGMGCSAIAHALNERGTSTHRGKKWVFNTVRTVLDSEKYAGHAVYGRSSKKLAGRFIQNAEHEWCRKDDAYEAIVPAGLFEAVRAERLRRR
;
A
#
# COMPACT_ATOMS: atom_id res chain seq x y z
N ARG A 1 30.52 18.73 13.60
CA ARG A 1 29.94 17.46 13.01
C ARG A 1 28.89 16.82 13.94
N ALA A 2 29.07 16.83 15.27
CA ALA A 2 28.13 16.26 16.24
C ALA A 2 26.74 16.95 16.20
N MET A 3 26.69 18.29 16.21
CA MET A 3 25.45 19.08 16.16
C MET A 3 24.61 18.81 14.89
N ALA A 4 25.25 18.68 13.73
CA ALA A 4 24.53 18.37 12.49
C ALA A 4 23.89 16.97 12.52
N ALA A 5 24.55 15.99 13.13
CA ALA A 5 24.01 14.64 13.29
C ALA A 5 22.84 14.61 14.29
N GLU A 6 22.92 15.40 15.35
CA GLU A 6 21.85 15.52 16.35
C GLU A 6 20.62 16.22 15.77
N TYR A 7 20.80 17.32 15.06
CA TYR A 7 19.73 18.01 14.33
C TYR A 7 19.03 17.08 13.33
N SER A 8 19.79 16.29 12.57
CA SER A 8 19.22 15.31 11.63
C SER A 8 18.40 14.22 12.32
N ARG A 9 18.81 13.77 13.51
CA ARG A 9 18.05 12.80 14.31
C ARG A 9 16.74 13.38 14.84
N GLU A 10 16.78 14.61 15.39
CA GLU A 10 15.59 15.29 15.86
C GLU A 10 14.59 15.55 14.74
N LEU A 11 15.06 16.03 13.59
CA LEU A 11 14.20 16.25 12.42
C LEU A 11 13.56 14.94 11.95
N SER A 12 14.33 13.86 11.87
CA SER A 12 13.82 12.52 11.50
C SER A 12 12.75 12.04 12.49
N ALA A 13 12.95 12.27 13.79
CA ALA A 13 11.96 11.91 14.81
C ALA A 13 10.67 12.72 14.66
N LYS A 14 10.75 14.04 14.49
CA LYS A 14 9.59 14.92 14.26
C LYS A 14 8.79 14.51 13.01
N VAL A 15 9.49 14.23 11.90
CA VAL A 15 8.87 13.77 10.65
C VAL A 15 8.17 12.42 10.88
N SER A 16 8.80 11.48 11.58
CA SER A 16 8.20 10.17 11.87
C SER A 16 6.92 10.30 12.70
N VAL A 17 6.91 11.15 13.72
CA VAL A 17 5.73 11.42 14.55
C VAL A 17 4.59 12.00 13.71
N ALA A 18 4.90 12.99 12.86
CA ALA A 18 3.91 13.62 11.98
C ALA A 18 3.31 12.59 10.98
N GLN A 19 4.16 11.76 10.36
CA GLN A 19 3.71 10.71 9.45
C GLN A 19 2.83 9.67 10.15
N ARG A 20 3.20 9.24 11.36
CA ARG A 20 2.37 8.30 12.16
C ARG A 20 1.01 8.91 12.51
N ARG A 21 0.96 10.21 12.87
CA ARG A 21 -0.29 10.91 13.14
C ARG A 21 -1.20 10.91 11.91
N LEU A 22 -0.67 11.28 10.74
CA LEU A 22 -1.42 11.29 9.48
C LEU A 22 -1.89 9.88 9.08
N ALA A 23 -1.06 8.86 9.27
CA ALA A 23 -1.42 7.48 8.99
C ALA A 23 -2.55 6.97 9.90
N LYS A 24 -2.56 7.33 11.20
CA LYS A 24 -3.66 7.04 12.12
C LYS A 24 -4.98 7.70 11.72
N MET A 25 -4.91 8.83 11.01
CA MET A 25 -6.08 9.51 10.43
C MET A 25 -6.54 8.89 9.11
N GLY A 26 -5.82 7.89 8.59
CA GLY A 26 -6.15 7.22 7.33
C GLY A 26 -5.45 7.80 6.10
N TYR A 27 -4.64 8.84 6.24
CA TYR A 27 -3.95 9.44 5.10
C TYR A 27 -2.75 8.61 4.66
N ARG A 28 -2.63 8.41 3.36
CA ARG A 28 -1.55 7.63 2.76
C ARG A 28 -0.20 8.28 2.99
N GLN A 29 0.73 7.52 3.55
CA GLN A 29 2.15 7.86 3.63
C GLN A 29 2.91 6.95 2.66
N GLY A 30 3.61 7.52 1.69
CA GLY A 30 4.39 6.79 0.69
C GLY A 30 4.02 7.15 -0.75
N ALA A 31 4.95 6.87 -1.67
CA ALA A 31 4.94 7.38 -3.04
C ALA A 31 4.18 6.51 -4.04
N VAL A 32 3.87 5.25 -3.73
CA VAL A 32 3.28 4.31 -4.69
C VAL A 32 1.93 3.82 -4.18
N ALA A 33 0.91 3.93 -5.03
CA ALA A 33 -0.42 3.38 -4.73
C ALA A 33 -0.42 1.85 -4.80
N GLY A 34 0.16 1.30 -5.85
CA GLY A 34 0.10 -0.11 -6.23
C GLY A 34 -0.89 -0.34 -7.37
N TYR A 35 -0.85 -1.53 -7.95
CA TYR A 35 -1.72 -1.92 -9.05
C TYR A 35 -3.20 -1.85 -8.63
N GLY A 36 -4.06 -1.34 -9.50
CA GLY A 36 -5.49 -1.18 -9.21
C GLY A 36 -5.86 0.00 -8.31
N LEU A 37 -4.88 0.77 -7.80
CA LEU A 37 -5.12 1.94 -6.94
C LEU A 37 -4.46 3.19 -7.51
N ARG A 38 -5.02 4.35 -7.15
CA ARG A 38 -4.47 5.67 -7.49
C ARG A 38 -4.33 6.52 -6.23
N ARG A 39 -3.41 7.49 -6.26
CA ARG A 39 -3.23 8.47 -5.20
C ARG A 39 -4.01 9.72 -5.54
N LEU A 40 -5.04 10.03 -4.75
CA LEU A 40 -5.80 11.25 -4.87
C LEU A 40 -5.25 12.28 -3.89
N LEU A 41 -4.89 13.45 -4.41
CA LEU A 41 -4.54 14.60 -3.59
C LEU A 41 -5.83 15.28 -3.13
N ILE A 42 -5.91 15.55 -1.84
CA ILE A 42 -7.01 16.28 -1.23
C ILE A 42 -6.47 17.49 -0.46
N SER A 43 -7.25 18.55 -0.36
CA SER A 43 -6.93 19.72 0.45
C SER A 43 -7.00 19.41 1.94
N ALA A 44 -6.60 20.36 2.79
CA ALA A 44 -6.75 20.27 4.23
C ALA A 44 -8.22 20.11 4.66
N ASP A 45 -9.14 20.67 3.89
CA ASP A 45 -10.59 20.65 4.13
C ASP A 45 -11.28 19.38 3.57
N GLY A 46 -10.47 18.48 2.97
CA GLY A 46 -10.95 17.20 2.45
C GLY A 46 -11.44 17.24 1.00
N GLU A 47 -11.36 18.37 0.30
CA GLU A 47 -11.79 18.47 -1.09
C GLU A 47 -10.78 17.81 -2.05
N ALA A 48 -11.30 17.05 -2.99
CA ALA A 48 -10.50 16.39 -4.02
C ALA A 48 -9.86 17.42 -4.97
N LYS A 49 -8.58 17.29 -5.24
CA LYS A 49 -7.85 18.13 -6.19
C LYS A 49 -7.59 17.40 -7.50
N PHE A 50 -6.66 16.44 -7.50
CA PHE A 50 -6.31 15.65 -8.69
C PHE A 50 -5.57 14.38 -8.32
N LEU A 51 -5.50 13.46 -9.29
CA LEU A 51 -4.74 12.22 -9.15
C LEU A 51 -3.25 12.47 -9.35
N LEU A 52 -2.43 12.03 -8.40
CA LEU A 52 -0.99 12.10 -8.49
C LEU A 52 -0.45 10.94 -9.34
N ARG A 53 0.48 11.24 -10.23
CA ARG A 53 1.26 10.24 -10.97
C ARG A 53 2.23 9.51 -10.05
N ASP A 54 2.72 8.35 -10.50
CA ASP A 54 3.77 7.64 -9.74
C ASP A 54 5.03 8.50 -9.64
N GLY A 55 5.56 8.62 -8.41
CA GLY A 55 6.70 9.49 -8.11
C GLY A 55 6.37 10.96 -7.87
N GLU A 56 5.20 11.44 -8.27
CA GLU A 56 4.79 12.82 -8.04
C GLU A 56 4.58 13.08 -6.54
N ARG A 57 4.99 14.26 -6.10
CA ARG A 57 4.87 14.67 -4.70
C ARG A 57 3.83 15.78 -4.56
N LYS A 58 3.20 15.85 -3.39
CA LYS A 58 2.32 16.96 -3.05
C LYS A 58 3.12 18.28 -2.98
N GLY A 59 2.56 19.35 -3.51
CA GLY A 59 3.19 20.67 -3.47
C GLY A 59 3.04 21.37 -2.11
N LEU A 60 1.87 21.26 -1.48
CA LEU A 60 1.59 21.88 -0.19
C LEU A 60 1.72 20.88 0.96
N THR A 61 2.31 21.31 2.07
CA THR A 61 2.44 20.46 3.28
C THR A 61 1.11 20.17 3.94
N THR A 62 0.13 21.05 3.78
CA THR A 62 -1.23 20.91 4.29
C THR A 62 -2.06 19.89 3.53
N ASP A 63 -1.76 19.65 2.26
CA ASP A 63 -2.48 18.65 1.46
C ASP A 63 -2.29 17.23 2.00
N ARG A 64 -3.25 16.38 1.74
CA ARG A 64 -3.31 14.98 2.16
C ARG A 64 -3.40 14.08 0.95
N ILE A 65 -3.07 12.81 1.12
CA ILE A 65 -3.18 11.80 0.07
C ILE A 65 -4.05 10.66 0.59
N VAL A 66 -5.05 10.29 -0.20
CA VAL A 66 -5.85 9.09 0.00
C VAL A 66 -5.67 8.14 -1.18
N LEU A 67 -5.98 6.86 -0.99
CA LEU A 67 -6.05 5.91 -2.08
C LEU A 67 -7.48 5.83 -2.60
N VAL A 68 -7.60 5.74 -3.91
CA VAL A 68 -8.88 5.52 -4.60
C VAL A 68 -8.73 4.38 -5.60
N PRO A 69 -9.81 3.67 -5.96
CA PRO A 69 -9.77 2.69 -7.03
C PRO A 69 -9.25 3.30 -8.33
N GLY A 70 -8.47 2.53 -9.05
CA GLY A 70 -7.98 2.86 -10.39
C GLY A 70 -8.96 2.44 -11.48
N PRO A 71 -8.50 2.26 -12.73
CA PRO A 71 -9.32 1.78 -13.82
C PRO A 71 -9.97 0.44 -13.50
N LEU A 72 -11.19 0.23 -14.02
CA LEU A 72 -11.98 -0.96 -13.75
C LEU A 72 -11.25 -2.25 -14.10
N GLU A 73 -10.54 -2.27 -15.23
CA GLU A 73 -9.75 -3.42 -15.67
C GLU A 73 -8.67 -3.84 -14.64
N GLU A 74 -8.03 -2.85 -14.01
CA GLU A 74 -7.03 -3.13 -12.97
C GLU A 74 -7.69 -3.60 -11.67
N THR A 75 -8.81 -3.00 -11.27
CA THR A 75 -9.53 -3.39 -10.05
C THR A 75 -10.14 -4.77 -10.18
N ASP A 76 -10.69 -5.12 -11.34
CA ASP A 76 -11.21 -6.45 -11.63
C ASP A 76 -10.08 -7.49 -11.67
N THR A 77 -8.93 -7.13 -12.22
CA THR A 77 -7.74 -8.00 -12.17
C THR A 77 -7.31 -8.28 -10.72
N VAL A 78 -7.36 -7.28 -9.84
CA VAL A 78 -7.06 -7.47 -8.41
C VAL A 78 -8.08 -8.43 -7.78
N ARG A 79 -9.38 -8.23 -7.98
CA ARG A 79 -10.43 -9.13 -7.45
C ARG A 79 -10.21 -10.55 -7.95
N TRP A 80 -9.97 -10.71 -9.24
CA TRP A 80 -9.68 -12.00 -9.86
C TRP A 80 -8.48 -12.70 -9.20
N MET A 81 -7.40 -12.01 -8.86
CA MET A 81 -6.27 -12.62 -8.15
C MET A 81 -6.69 -13.24 -6.81
N PHE A 82 -7.54 -12.55 -6.05
CA PHE A 82 -8.03 -13.03 -4.75
C PHE A 82 -8.95 -14.26 -4.94
N GLU A 83 -9.85 -14.22 -5.90
CA GLU A 83 -10.77 -15.33 -6.23
C GLU A 83 -9.98 -16.57 -6.65
N GLN A 84 -9.05 -16.43 -7.61
CA GLN A 84 -8.24 -17.55 -8.08
C GLN A 84 -7.38 -18.17 -6.98
N TYR A 85 -6.91 -17.35 -6.04
CA TYR A 85 -6.15 -17.88 -4.92
C TYR A 85 -7.02 -18.77 -4.02
N LEU A 86 -8.28 -18.43 -3.77
CA LEU A 86 -9.22 -19.27 -3.02
C LEU A 86 -9.62 -20.53 -3.81
N GLU A 87 -9.72 -20.45 -5.13
CA GLU A 87 -9.96 -21.60 -6.02
C GLU A 87 -8.77 -22.58 -6.09
N GLY A 88 -7.67 -22.26 -5.43
CA GLY A 88 -6.51 -23.16 -5.29
C GLY A 88 -5.27 -22.75 -6.07
N MET A 89 -5.33 -21.73 -6.93
CA MET A 89 -4.17 -21.28 -7.68
C MET A 89 -3.09 -20.69 -6.74
N GLY A 90 -1.84 -21.11 -6.95
CA GLY A 90 -0.69 -20.51 -6.26
C GLY A 90 -0.27 -19.19 -6.89
N CYS A 91 0.49 -18.36 -6.14
CA CYS A 91 0.95 -17.06 -6.64
C CYS A 91 1.74 -17.14 -7.96
N SER A 92 2.51 -18.21 -8.19
CA SER A 92 3.24 -18.44 -9.46
C SER A 92 2.29 -18.70 -10.63
N ALA A 93 1.26 -19.51 -10.42
CA ALA A 93 0.26 -19.82 -11.45
C ALA A 93 -0.57 -18.57 -11.80
N ILE A 94 -0.97 -17.79 -10.81
CA ILE A 94 -1.65 -16.48 -11.00
C ILE A 94 -0.77 -15.54 -11.82
N ALA A 95 0.52 -15.42 -11.46
CA ALA A 95 1.47 -14.58 -12.21
C ALA A 95 1.61 -15.02 -13.67
N HIS A 96 1.70 -16.32 -13.92
CA HIS A 96 1.77 -16.89 -15.26
C HIS A 96 0.51 -16.55 -16.08
N ALA A 97 -0.67 -16.82 -15.53
CA ALA A 97 -1.94 -16.54 -16.18
C ALA A 97 -2.13 -15.04 -16.53
N LEU A 98 -1.69 -14.13 -15.65
CA LEU A 98 -1.71 -12.69 -15.93
C LEU A 98 -0.77 -12.30 -17.08
N ASN A 99 0.42 -12.91 -17.14
CA ASN A 99 1.37 -12.68 -18.22
C ASN A 99 0.87 -13.22 -19.56
N GLU A 100 0.22 -14.37 -19.58
CA GLU A 100 -0.41 -14.94 -20.78
C GLU A 100 -1.53 -14.06 -21.33
N ARG A 101 -2.29 -13.41 -20.45
CA ARG A 101 -3.32 -12.41 -20.82
C ARG A 101 -2.73 -11.08 -21.29
N GLY A 102 -1.40 -10.93 -21.29
CA GLY A 102 -0.72 -9.67 -21.65
C GLY A 102 -0.87 -8.57 -20.58
N THR A 103 -1.37 -8.90 -19.39
CA THR A 103 -1.54 -7.92 -18.32
C THR A 103 -0.19 -7.58 -17.70
N SER A 104 0.16 -6.31 -17.66
CA SER A 104 1.39 -5.80 -17.03
C SER A 104 1.13 -5.24 -15.64
N THR A 105 2.15 -5.21 -14.79
CA THR A 105 2.09 -4.48 -13.52
C THR A 105 2.00 -2.97 -13.75
N HIS A 106 1.67 -2.19 -12.72
CA HIS A 106 1.64 -0.70 -12.79
C HIS A 106 2.96 -0.05 -13.28
N ARG A 107 4.05 -0.81 -13.33
CA ARG A 107 5.35 -0.38 -13.85
C ARG A 107 5.66 -0.96 -15.24
N GLY A 108 4.68 -1.52 -15.92
CA GLY A 108 4.84 -2.15 -17.23
C GLY A 108 5.72 -3.41 -17.23
N LYS A 109 5.91 -4.04 -16.06
CA LYS A 109 6.70 -5.26 -15.91
C LYS A 109 5.81 -6.50 -15.86
N LYS A 110 6.40 -7.65 -16.18
CA LYS A 110 5.73 -8.96 -16.00
C LYS A 110 5.42 -9.22 -14.53
N TRP A 111 4.32 -9.93 -14.29
CA TRP A 111 3.96 -10.46 -12.99
C TRP A 111 4.91 -11.59 -12.60
N VAL A 112 5.27 -11.62 -11.34
CA VAL A 112 6.07 -12.68 -10.71
C VAL A 112 5.46 -13.06 -9.37
N PHE A 113 5.86 -14.21 -8.82
CA PHE A 113 5.38 -14.70 -7.52
C PHE A 113 5.32 -13.62 -6.44
N ASN A 114 6.40 -12.86 -6.26
CA ASN A 114 6.48 -11.85 -5.22
C ASN A 114 5.54 -10.65 -5.45
N THR A 115 5.26 -10.27 -6.69
CA THR A 115 4.31 -9.18 -6.97
C THR A 115 2.88 -9.58 -6.67
N VAL A 116 2.46 -10.80 -7.08
CA VAL A 116 1.15 -11.36 -6.72
C VAL A 116 1.03 -11.50 -5.20
N ARG A 117 2.02 -12.09 -4.56
CA ARG A 117 2.07 -12.22 -3.10
C ARG A 117 1.88 -10.88 -2.40
N THR A 118 2.57 -9.83 -2.85
CA THR A 118 2.47 -8.49 -2.28
C THR A 118 1.06 -7.91 -2.41
N VAL A 119 0.36 -8.18 -3.52
CA VAL A 119 -1.05 -7.79 -3.69
C VAL A 119 -1.92 -8.52 -2.68
N LEU A 120 -1.83 -9.85 -2.60
CA LEU A 120 -2.66 -10.67 -1.71
C LEU A 120 -2.41 -10.39 -0.22
N ASP A 121 -1.20 -9.92 0.18
CA ASP A 121 -0.86 -9.58 1.56
C ASP A 121 -1.24 -8.13 1.94
N SER A 122 -1.72 -7.32 1.01
CA SER A 122 -1.85 -5.89 1.22
C SER A 122 -3.26 -5.46 1.61
N GLU A 123 -3.43 -5.09 2.86
CA GLU A 123 -4.69 -4.68 3.47
C GLU A 123 -5.33 -3.42 2.83
N LYS A 124 -4.56 -2.65 2.06
CA LYS A 124 -5.10 -1.47 1.34
C LYS A 124 -6.17 -1.84 0.31
N TYR A 125 -6.14 -3.06 -0.23
CA TYR A 125 -7.16 -3.54 -1.17
C TYR A 125 -8.49 -3.84 -0.48
N ALA A 126 -8.46 -4.15 0.82
CA ALA A 126 -9.64 -4.22 1.67
C ALA A 126 -10.02 -2.87 2.31
N GLY A 127 -9.39 -1.77 1.89
CA GLY A 127 -9.71 -0.43 2.36
C GLY A 127 -8.96 0.04 3.60
N HIS A 128 -8.05 -0.76 4.14
CA HIS A 128 -7.34 -0.40 5.38
C HIS A 128 -6.01 0.32 5.10
N ALA A 129 -5.73 1.37 5.86
CA ALA A 129 -4.43 2.01 5.89
C ALA A 129 -3.54 1.38 6.95
N VAL A 130 -2.39 0.84 6.55
CA VAL A 130 -1.37 0.32 7.46
C VAL A 130 -0.04 1.00 7.16
N TYR A 131 0.57 1.57 8.20
CA TYR A 131 1.84 2.28 8.12
C TYR A 131 2.80 1.80 9.22
N GLY A 132 4.11 1.85 8.92
CA GLY A 132 5.13 1.53 9.91
C GLY A 132 5.41 0.04 10.05
N ARG A 133 5.06 -0.81 9.07
CA ARG A 133 5.44 -2.24 9.04
C ARG A 133 6.96 -2.44 9.07
N SER A 134 7.67 -1.46 8.58
CA SER A 134 9.14 -1.47 8.57
C SER A 134 9.68 -0.07 8.80
N SER A 135 10.90 0.01 9.30
CA SER A 135 11.62 1.25 9.53
C SER A 135 13.07 1.13 9.07
N LYS A 136 13.62 2.27 8.66
CA LYS A 136 15.06 2.40 8.37
C LYS A 136 15.56 3.62 9.12
N LYS A 137 16.40 3.43 10.14
CA LYS A 137 17.10 4.53 10.82
C LYS A 137 18.18 5.09 9.90
N LEU A 138 18.53 6.36 10.07
CA LEU A 138 19.67 7.00 9.39
C LEU A 138 20.91 6.10 9.50
N ALA A 139 21.50 5.77 8.35
CA ALA A 139 22.64 4.86 8.22
C ALA A 139 22.43 3.41 8.74
N GLY A 140 21.17 3.05 9.07
CA GLY A 140 20.82 1.72 9.58
C GLY A 140 20.32 0.75 8.52
N ARG A 141 20.14 -0.53 8.93
CA ARG A 141 19.48 -1.57 8.14
C ARG A 141 17.96 -1.39 8.16
N PHE A 142 17.30 -1.96 7.17
CA PHE A 142 15.86 -2.10 7.13
C PHE A 142 15.43 -3.10 8.21
N ILE A 143 14.52 -2.69 9.09
CA ILE A 143 14.03 -3.51 10.21
C ILE A 143 12.52 -3.69 10.04
N GLN A 144 12.03 -4.90 10.19
CA GLN A 144 10.60 -5.19 10.31
C GLN A 144 10.16 -4.82 11.73
N ASN A 145 9.16 -3.98 11.83
CA ASN A 145 8.59 -3.59 13.12
C ASN A 145 7.56 -4.63 13.59
N ALA A 146 7.44 -4.79 14.88
CA ALA A 146 6.41 -5.63 15.46
C ALA A 146 4.99 -5.07 15.14
N GLU A 147 4.00 -5.94 15.05
CA GLU A 147 2.66 -5.57 14.61
C GLU A 147 2.00 -4.51 15.53
N HIS A 148 2.26 -4.58 16.83
CA HIS A 148 1.77 -3.58 17.79
C HIS A 148 2.37 -2.16 17.61
N GLU A 149 3.46 -2.04 16.85
CA GLU A 149 4.06 -0.73 16.51
C GLU A 149 3.45 -0.13 15.23
N TRP A 150 2.63 -0.89 14.50
CA TRP A 150 2.04 -0.38 13.26
C TRP A 150 0.95 0.64 13.55
N CYS A 151 0.83 1.61 12.67
CA CYS A 151 -0.33 2.49 12.65
C CYS A 151 -1.36 1.91 11.69
N ARG A 152 -2.53 1.54 12.20
CA ARG A 152 -3.65 1.01 11.42
C ARG A 152 -4.85 1.94 11.52
N LYS A 153 -5.52 2.13 10.39
CA LYS A 153 -6.83 2.76 10.29
C LYS A 153 -7.68 1.90 9.37
N ASP A 154 -8.72 1.30 9.92
CA ASP A 154 -9.69 0.54 9.14
C ASP A 154 -10.60 1.48 8.34
N ASP A 155 -11.09 0.99 7.21
CA ASP A 155 -12.00 1.71 6.31
C ASP A 155 -11.50 3.12 5.95
N ALA A 156 -10.19 3.23 5.73
CA ALA A 156 -9.55 4.48 5.34
C ALA A 156 -9.70 4.81 3.85
N TYR A 157 -9.99 3.81 3.04
CA TYR A 157 -10.10 3.89 1.58
C TYR A 157 -11.30 3.09 1.08
N GLU A 158 -11.77 3.41 -0.12
CA GLU A 158 -12.72 2.55 -0.83
C GLU A 158 -12.06 1.20 -1.14
N ALA A 159 -12.72 0.12 -0.70
CA ALA A 159 -12.20 -1.23 -0.87
C ALA A 159 -12.39 -1.71 -2.31
N ILE A 160 -11.32 -2.25 -2.92
CA ILE A 160 -11.40 -2.97 -4.20
C ILE A 160 -11.88 -4.41 -3.96
N VAL A 161 -11.42 -5.01 -2.87
CA VAL A 161 -11.71 -6.39 -2.50
C VAL A 161 -12.66 -6.39 -1.30
N PRO A 162 -13.81 -7.10 -1.36
CA PRO A 162 -14.68 -7.24 -0.20
C PRO A 162 -13.95 -7.81 1.01
N ALA A 163 -14.26 -7.31 2.21
CA ALA A 163 -13.59 -7.71 3.44
C ALA A 163 -13.62 -9.23 3.65
N GLY A 164 -14.77 -9.88 3.40
CA GLY A 164 -14.91 -11.33 3.52
C GLY A 164 -13.97 -12.12 2.59
N LEU A 165 -13.80 -11.66 1.35
CA LEU A 165 -12.88 -12.27 0.39
C LEU A 165 -11.41 -12.08 0.84
N PHE A 166 -11.07 -10.90 1.32
CA PHE A 166 -9.72 -10.61 1.83
C PHE A 166 -9.37 -11.50 3.03
N GLU A 167 -10.25 -11.60 4.01
CA GLU A 167 -10.02 -12.43 5.21
C GLU A 167 -9.97 -13.93 4.87
N ALA A 168 -10.79 -14.40 3.95
CA ALA A 168 -10.74 -15.80 3.48
C ALA A 168 -9.38 -16.12 2.83
N VAL A 169 -8.87 -15.24 1.97
CA VAL A 169 -7.53 -15.38 1.37
C VAL A 169 -6.44 -15.34 2.45
N ARG A 170 -6.55 -14.43 3.42
CA ARG A 170 -5.61 -14.33 4.53
C ARG A 170 -5.55 -15.62 5.36
N ALA A 171 -6.71 -16.19 5.70
CA ALA A 171 -6.81 -17.47 6.42
C ALA A 171 -6.18 -18.62 5.61
N GLU A 172 -6.49 -18.71 4.32
CA GLU A 172 -5.94 -19.75 3.43
C GLU A 172 -4.42 -19.63 3.30
N ARG A 173 -3.88 -18.40 3.26
CA ARG A 173 -2.44 -18.17 3.21
C ARG A 173 -1.73 -18.61 4.50
N LEU A 174 -2.38 -18.46 5.65
CA LEU A 174 -1.85 -18.97 6.91
C LEU A 174 -1.86 -20.49 6.94
N ARG A 175 -2.89 -21.12 6.38
CA ARG A 175 -3.01 -22.59 6.29
C ARG A 175 -1.95 -23.22 5.38
N ARG A 176 -1.55 -22.51 4.29
CA ARG A 176 -0.55 -23.03 3.31
C ARG A 176 0.91 -22.74 3.69
N ARG A 177 1.17 -22.10 4.83
CA ARG A 177 2.53 -21.87 5.33
C ARG A 177 3.08 -23.09 6.06
#